data_983541cc9f8e33c679d62f3eaf60ba88
#
_entry.id   983541cc9f8e33c679d62f3eaf60ba88
#
_cell.length_a   1.000
_cell.length_b   1.000
_cell.length_c   1.000
_cell.angle_alpha   90.00
_cell.angle_beta   90.00
_cell.angle_gamma   90.00
#
_symmetry.space_group_name_H-M   'P 1'
#
loop_
_entity.id
_entity.type
_entity.pdbx_description
1 polymer ?
#
loop_
_entity_poly.entity_id
_entity_poly.type
_entity_poly.pdbx_seq_one_letter_code
_entity_poly.pdbx_strand_id
1 'polypeptide(L)'
;MESKPMKILIIEDDIVDCNNFINCIKQRKDVELVAVTDSDVDGLKYVKTKQPEGIVLDLELNNSKSGNTDSFEFLANLKKLKLNYEPIVIVTTHVNSKRT
;
A
#
# COMPACT_ATOMS: atom_id res chain seq x y z
N MET A 1 6.25 -28.73 -2.87
CA MET A 1 6.94 -27.50 -3.25
C MET A 1 6.26 -26.30 -2.62
N GLU A 2 7.03 -25.48 -1.96
CA GLU A 2 6.47 -24.32 -1.29
C GLU A 2 6.34 -23.17 -2.27
N SER A 3 5.19 -22.50 -2.25
CA SER A 3 5.04 -21.29 -3.04
C SER A 3 5.73 -20.14 -2.31
N LYS A 4 6.18 -19.18 -3.09
CA LYS A 4 6.79 -17.97 -2.52
C LYS A 4 5.73 -17.12 -1.86
N PRO A 5 6.05 -16.44 -0.74
CA PRO A 5 5.11 -15.51 -0.14
C PRO A 5 4.76 -14.38 -1.10
N MET A 6 3.53 -13.93 -1.02
CA MET A 6 3.07 -12.78 -1.79
C MET A 6 3.68 -11.51 -1.21
N LYS A 7 4.33 -10.71 -2.04
CA LYS A 7 4.98 -9.48 -1.60
C LYS A 7 3.96 -8.36 -1.46
N ILE A 8 3.95 -7.71 -0.32
CA ILE A 8 2.96 -6.68 0.02
C ILE A 8 3.65 -5.35 0.27
N LEU A 9 3.10 -4.31 -0.33
CA LEU A 9 3.45 -2.92 -0.05
C LEU A 9 2.30 -2.28 0.71
N ILE A 10 2.60 -1.54 1.77
CA ILE A 10 1.58 -0.78 2.50
C ILE A 10 1.82 0.70 2.28
N ILE A 11 0.78 1.40 1.85
CA ILE A 11 0.78 2.86 1.72
C ILE A 11 -0.29 3.39 2.66
N GLU A 12 0.12 3.87 3.82
CA GLU A 12 -0.79 4.24 4.90
C GLU A 12 -0.10 5.27 5.77
N ASP A 13 -0.79 6.38 6.06
CA ASP A 13 -0.21 7.43 6.89
C ASP A 13 -0.72 7.41 8.34
N ASP A 14 -1.72 6.62 8.66
CA ASP A 14 -2.16 6.46 10.04
C ASP A 14 -1.31 5.40 10.71
N ILE A 15 -0.63 5.79 11.78
CA ILE A 15 0.31 4.89 12.45
C ILE A 15 -0.40 3.68 13.05
N VAL A 16 -1.57 3.88 13.62
CA VAL A 16 -2.31 2.78 14.26
C VAL A 16 -2.75 1.76 13.21
N ASP A 17 -3.35 2.24 12.12
CA ASP A 17 -3.79 1.35 11.05
C ASP A 17 -2.60 0.65 10.40
N CYS A 18 -1.52 1.38 10.18
CA CYS A 18 -0.32 0.81 9.61
C CYS A 18 0.23 -0.32 10.47
N ASN A 19 0.33 -0.10 11.78
CA ASN A 19 0.82 -1.12 12.70
C ASN A 19 -0.10 -2.32 12.74
N ASN A 20 -1.41 -2.11 12.64
CA ASN A 20 -2.35 -3.23 12.60
C ASN A 20 -2.13 -4.09 11.37
N PHE A 21 -1.94 -3.47 10.19
CA PHE A 21 -1.66 -4.21 8.97
C PHE A 21 -0.33 -4.96 9.07
N ILE A 22 0.70 -4.30 9.60
CA ILE A 22 2.00 -4.94 9.76
C ILE A 22 1.89 -6.17 10.66
N ASN A 23 1.19 -6.04 11.78
CA ASN A 23 1.03 -7.15 12.71
C ASN A 23 0.28 -8.32 12.08
N CYS A 24 -0.75 -8.02 11.29
CA CYS A 24 -1.48 -9.07 10.59
C CYS A 24 -0.59 -9.80 9.60
N ILE A 25 0.21 -9.06 8.86
CA ILE A 25 1.09 -9.64 7.84
C ILE A 25 2.17 -10.51 8.49
N LYS A 26 2.73 -10.04 9.61
CA LYS A 26 3.78 -10.79 10.31
C LYS A 26 3.32 -12.13 10.83
N GLN A 27 2.03 -12.28 11.06
CA GLN A 27 1.49 -13.54 11.56
C GLN A 27 1.23 -14.55 10.46
N ARG A 28 1.41 -14.16 9.20
CA ARG A 28 1.14 -15.04 8.06
C ARG A 28 2.44 -15.45 7.41
N LYS A 29 2.46 -16.67 6.93
CA LYS A 29 3.62 -17.19 6.19
C LYS A 29 3.45 -17.08 4.70
N ASP A 30 2.23 -16.79 4.24
CA ASP A 30 1.92 -16.71 2.82
C ASP A 30 2.06 -15.30 2.25
N VAL A 31 2.40 -14.33 3.09
CA VAL A 31 2.64 -12.95 2.65
C VAL A 31 3.92 -12.43 3.28
N GLU A 32 4.54 -11.49 2.57
CA GLU A 32 5.79 -10.88 3.01
C GLU A 32 5.68 -9.37 2.82
N LEU A 33 5.94 -8.62 3.89
CA LEU A 33 5.94 -7.16 3.81
C LEU A 33 7.27 -6.71 3.22
N VAL A 34 7.22 -6.08 2.03
CA VAL A 34 8.45 -5.66 1.37
C VAL A 34 8.72 -4.16 1.54
N ALA A 35 7.69 -3.37 1.82
CA ALA A 35 7.87 -1.94 2.03
C ALA A 35 6.65 -1.34 2.69
N VAL A 36 6.86 -0.25 3.42
CA VAL A 36 5.82 0.55 4.05
C VAL A 36 6.16 2.00 3.80
N THR A 37 5.18 2.79 3.43
CA THR A 37 5.37 4.22 3.26
C THR A 37 4.09 4.96 3.58
N ASP A 38 4.22 6.22 3.95
CA ASP A 38 3.08 7.11 4.13
C ASP A 38 2.89 8.05 2.93
N SER A 39 3.63 7.82 1.87
CA SER A 39 3.70 8.72 0.73
C SER A 39 3.33 8.01 -0.56
N ASP A 40 2.45 8.65 -1.35
CA ASP A 40 2.06 8.15 -2.65
C ASP A 40 3.24 8.14 -3.63
N VAL A 41 4.11 9.16 -3.57
CA VAL A 41 5.28 9.25 -4.46
C VAL A 41 6.25 8.11 -4.15
N ASP A 42 6.55 7.90 -2.87
CA ASP A 42 7.44 6.81 -2.47
C ASP A 42 6.81 5.46 -2.76
N GLY A 43 5.48 5.37 -2.66
CA GLY A 43 4.78 4.14 -3.00
C GLY A 43 5.04 3.71 -4.43
N LEU A 44 4.99 4.65 -5.38
CA LEU A 44 5.29 4.33 -6.76
C LEU A 44 6.73 3.88 -6.95
N LYS A 45 7.67 4.48 -6.22
CA LYS A 45 9.06 4.03 -6.26
C LYS A 45 9.19 2.59 -5.80
N TYR A 46 8.48 2.23 -4.73
CA TYR A 46 8.54 0.87 -4.22
C TYR A 46 7.88 -0.12 -5.18
N VAL A 47 6.83 0.29 -5.89
CA VAL A 47 6.25 -0.57 -6.91
C VAL A 47 7.30 -0.92 -7.96
N LYS A 48 8.09 0.08 -8.38
CA LYS A 48 9.12 -0.15 -9.40
C LYS A 48 10.29 -0.98 -8.87
N THR A 49 10.69 -0.76 -7.62
CA THR A 49 11.91 -1.36 -7.10
C THR A 49 11.69 -2.68 -6.40
N LYS A 50 10.55 -2.85 -5.74
CA LYS A 50 10.24 -4.05 -4.97
C LYS A 50 9.26 -4.96 -5.67
N GLN A 51 8.55 -4.47 -6.66
CA GLN A 51 7.57 -5.23 -7.44
C GLN A 51 6.58 -5.99 -6.56
N PRO A 52 5.87 -5.28 -5.67
CA PRO A 52 4.90 -5.95 -4.81
C PRO A 52 3.75 -6.53 -5.63
N GLU A 53 3.24 -7.65 -5.19
CA GLU A 53 2.12 -8.29 -5.84
C GLU A 53 0.80 -7.82 -5.26
N GLY A 54 0.83 -7.35 -4.02
CA GLY A 54 -0.32 -6.74 -3.37
C GLY A 54 0.04 -5.38 -2.80
N ILE A 55 -0.90 -4.46 -2.88
CA ILE A 55 -0.72 -3.10 -2.38
C ILE A 55 -1.90 -2.77 -1.50
N VAL A 56 -1.63 -2.48 -0.23
CA VAL A 56 -2.65 -1.97 0.69
C VAL A 56 -2.56 -0.45 0.63
N LEU A 57 -3.61 0.17 0.16
CA LEU A 57 -3.61 1.60 -0.16
C LEU A 57 -4.69 2.32 0.64
N ASP A 58 -4.28 3.28 1.46
CA ASP A 58 -5.21 4.17 2.13
C ASP A 58 -5.79 5.14 1.10
N LEU A 59 -7.09 5.26 1.07
CA LEU A 59 -7.77 6.15 0.14
C LEU A 59 -7.42 7.62 0.39
N GLU A 60 -7.16 7.97 1.65
CA GLU A 60 -6.80 9.34 2.02
C GLU A 60 -5.42 9.38 2.65
N LEU A 61 -4.49 10.08 2.00
CA LEU A 61 -3.12 10.21 2.48
C LEU A 61 -2.87 11.67 2.83
N ASN A 62 -2.87 11.98 4.13
CA ASN A 62 -2.65 13.34 4.61
C ASN A 62 -1.23 13.82 4.35
N ASN A 63 -0.29 12.90 4.23
CA ASN A 63 1.11 13.22 4.00
C ASN A 63 1.51 13.04 2.53
N SER A 64 0.56 13.23 1.62
CA SER A 64 0.81 13.05 0.19
C SER A 64 1.85 14.06 -0.30
N LYS A 65 2.90 13.56 -0.94
CA LYS A 65 3.94 14.40 -1.53
C LYS A 65 3.54 14.96 -2.89
N SER A 66 2.50 14.40 -3.49
CA SER A 66 2.00 14.90 -4.76
C SER A 66 1.08 16.10 -4.58
N GLY A 67 0.66 16.38 -3.34
CA GLY A 67 -0.26 17.46 -3.06
C GLY A 67 -1.71 17.03 -3.04
N ASN A 68 -2.00 15.79 -3.39
CA ASN A 68 -3.35 15.23 -3.35
C ASN A 68 -3.54 14.43 -2.10
N THR A 69 -4.67 14.61 -1.41
CA THR A 69 -4.95 13.89 -0.19
C THR A 69 -5.67 12.56 -0.46
N ASP A 70 -6.20 12.38 -1.66
CA ASP A 70 -6.78 11.10 -2.05
C ASP A 70 -5.78 10.31 -2.88
N SER A 71 -6.03 9.01 -3.00
CA SER A 71 -5.10 8.12 -3.66
C SER A 71 -5.46 7.84 -5.12
N PHE A 72 -6.38 8.59 -5.68
CA PHE A 72 -6.79 8.34 -7.07
C PHE A 72 -5.65 8.63 -8.04
N GLU A 73 -4.84 9.66 -7.75
CA GLU A 73 -3.70 9.95 -8.61
C GLU A 73 -2.67 8.83 -8.56
N PHE A 74 -2.45 8.24 -7.39
CA PHE A 74 -1.58 7.08 -7.28
C PHE A 74 -2.09 5.95 -8.18
N LEU A 75 -3.39 5.68 -8.14
CA LEU A 75 -3.97 4.61 -8.96
C LEU A 75 -3.82 4.91 -10.44
N ALA A 76 -4.02 6.17 -10.83
CA ALA A 76 -3.85 6.57 -12.23
C ALA A 76 -2.40 6.40 -12.67
N ASN A 77 -1.46 6.79 -11.81
CA ASN A 77 -0.05 6.67 -12.13
C ASN A 77 0.39 5.21 -12.13
N LEU A 78 -0.18 4.39 -11.26
CA LEU A 78 0.10 2.96 -11.26
C LEU A 78 -0.27 2.33 -12.60
N LYS A 79 -1.41 2.73 -13.16
CA LYS A 79 -1.85 2.22 -14.46
C LYS A 79 -0.90 2.63 -15.59
N LYS A 80 -0.22 3.75 -15.44
CA LYS A 80 0.72 4.23 -16.45
C LYS A 80 2.05 3.48 -16.42
N LEU A 81 2.33 2.76 -15.34
CA LEU A 81 3.53 1.96 -15.25
C LEU A 81 3.37 0.73 -16.14
N LYS A 82 4.40 0.45 -16.91
CA LYS A 82 4.38 -0.72 -17.79
C LYS A 82 4.94 -1.92 -17.04
N LEU A 83 4.14 -2.40 -16.10
CA LEU A 83 4.52 -3.58 -15.32
C LEU A 83 4.24 -4.83 -16.13
N ASN A 84 5.05 -5.87 -15.92
CA ASN A 84 4.84 -7.14 -16.58
C ASN A 84 3.89 -8.05 -15.80
N TYR A 85 3.19 -7.48 -14.83
CA TYR A 85 2.21 -8.19 -14.01
C TYR A 85 1.20 -7.16 -13.50
N GLU A 86 0.10 -7.62 -12.97
CA GLU A 86 -0.95 -6.75 -12.47
C GLU A 86 -1.05 -6.89 -10.96
N PRO A 87 -0.63 -5.89 -10.18
CA PRO A 87 -0.74 -5.98 -8.73
C PRO A 87 -2.20 -5.90 -8.28
N ILE A 88 -2.49 -6.58 -7.19
CA ILE A 88 -3.79 -6.51 -6.55
C ILE A 88 -3.77 -5.32 -5.61
N VAL A 89 -4.71 -4.41 -5.76
CA VAL A 89 -4.79 -3.24 -4.89
C VAL A 89 -5.97 -3.37 -3.96
N ILE A 90 -5.70 -3.31 -2.67
CA ILE A 90 -6.72 -3.31 -1.63
C ILE A 90 -6.82 -1.90 -1.09
N VAL A 91 -7.95 -1.25 -1.34
CA VAL A 91 -8.16 0.13 -0.91
C VAL A 91 -8.83 0.11 0.45
N THR A 92 -8.28 0.88 1.37
CA THR A 92 -8.85 1.03 2.71
C THR A 92 -9.31 2.45 2.90
N THR A 93 -10.31 2.62 3.76
CA THR A 93 -10.75 3.95 4.17
C THR A 93 -10.82 3.98 5.67
N HIS A 94 -10.57 5.15 6.23
CA HIS A 94 -10.74 5.32 7.65
C HIS A 94 -12.22 5.40 7.96
N VAL A 95 -12.66 4.54 8.86
CA VAL A 95 -13.90 4.81 9.55
C VAL A 95 -13.52 5.84 10.61
N ASN A 96 -13.86 7.05 10.37
CA ASN A 96 -13.43 8.11 11.26
C ASN A 96 -14.23 8.11 12.54
N SER A 97 -13.80 7.27 13.46
CA SER A 97 -14.51 7.11 14.72
C SER A 97 -14.45 8.35 15.61
N LYS A 98 -13.52 9.24 15.35
CA LYS A 98 -13.46 10.46 16.15
C LYS A 98 -14.53 11.47 15.79
N ARG A 99 -15.31 11.16 14.80
CA ARG A 99 -16.49 11.94 14.51
C ARG A 99 -17.55 11.82 15.59
N THR A 100 -17.39 10.84 16.39
CA THR A 100 -18.33 10.67 17.48
C THR A 100 -18.20 11.78 18.49
#